data_5814553fdaede22763bebb914e8430d2
#
_entry.id   5814553fdaede22763bebb914e8430d2
#
_cell.length_a   1.000
_cell.length_b   1.000
_cell.length_c   1.000
_cell.angle_alpha   90.00
_cell.angle_beta   90.00
_cell.angle_gamma   90.00
#
_symmetry.space_group_name_H-M   'P 1'
#
loop_
_entity.id
_entity.type
_entity.pdbx_description
1 polymer ?
#
loop_
_entity_poly.entity_id
_entity_poly.type
_entity_poly.pdbx_seq_one_letter_code
_entity_poly.pdbx_strand_id
1 'polypeptide(L)'
;MSSTAPSTVSEDERLWGFIAWVIPLIGGVLALALKPNYKYAVYWAYLSVSFFIVIIGGWVVVFVFSIIPLIGHMLSFIMGVIVGIGLLIVWIIGILRSLEVNWWRPPLIYDIAKILNPRLEEYIVKPT
;
A
#
# COMPACT_ATOMS: atom_id res chain seq x y z
N MET A 1 18.03 -16.97 -12.82
CA MET A 1 17.58 -17.07 -12.86
C MET A 1 16.74 -17.39 -12.99
N SER A 2 16.56 -17.36 -12.81
CA SER A 2 15.89 -17.78 -12.77
C SER A 2 15.18 -17.78 -13.37
N SER A 3 15.08 -17.74 -13.82
CA SER A 3 14.35 -17.89 -14.46
C SER A 3 13.52 -18.55 -14.61
N THR A 4 13.73 -18.74 -14.31
CA THR A 4 12.91 -19.70 -14.35
C THR A 4 11.58 -19.39 -14.21
N ALA A 5 11.22 -18.77 -13.33
CA ALA A 5 9.87 -18.50 -13.18
C ALA A 5 9.44 -17.70 -14.34
N PRO A 6 8.34 -18.00 -14.92
CA PRO A 6 7.83 -17.19 -15.98
C PRO A 6 7.37 -15.87 -15.42
N SER A 7 8.14 -15.33 -14.56
CA SER A 7 7.83 -14.05 -14.00
C SER A 7 7.99 -12.99 -15.06
N THR A 8 6.92 -12.26 -15.31
CA THR A 8 7.00 -11.14 -16.23
C THR A 8 7.54 -9.90 -15.53
N VAL A 9 7.84 -10.04 -14.24
CA VAL A 9 8.32 -8.92 -13.43
C VAL A 9 9.84 -8.94 -13.45
N SER A 10 10.44 -7.92 -14.07
CA SER A 10 11.88 -7.77 -14.08
C SER A 10 12.35 -7.26 -12.74
N GLU A 11 13.65 -7.33 -12.51
CA GLU A 11 14.23 -6.81 -11.28
C GLU A 11 14.00 -5.31 -11.15
N ASP A 12 14.02 -4.60 -12.29
CA ASP A 12 13.77 -3.17 -12.29
C ASP A 12 12.32 -2.86 -11.91
N GLU A 13 11.37 -3.65 -12.42
CA GLU A 13 9.97 -3.50 -12.03
C GLU A 13 9.79 -3.74 -10.54
N ARG A 14 10.45 -4.76 -10.01
CA ARG A 14 10.36 -5.06 -8.58
C ARG A 14 10.88 -3.90 -7.76
N LEU A 15 12.00 -3.32 -8.19
CA LEU A 15 12.57 -2.18 -7.49
C LEU A 15 11.60 -0.99 -7.48
N TRP A 16 10.97 -0.72 -8.62
CA TRP A 16 10.01 0.38 -8.68
C TRP A 16 8.75 0.10 -7.87
N GLY A 17 8.34 -1.18 -7.79
CA GLY A 17 7.25 -1.55 -6.90
C GLY A 17 7.60 -1.29 -5.45
N PHE A 18 8.82 -1.63 -5.06
CA PHE A 18 9.31 -1.34 -3.73
C PHE A 18 9.32 0.17 -3.45
N ILE A 19 9.87 0.95 -4.38
CA ILE A 19 9.90 2.41 -4.23
C ILE A 19 8.50 2.98 -4.12
N ALA A 20 7.57 2.45 -4.91
CA ALA A 20 6.19 2.92 -4.88
C ALA A 20 5.55 2.72 -3.51
N TRP A 21 5.90 1.64 -2.83
CA TRP A 21 5.30 1.34 -1.53
C TRP A 21 6.06 1.96 -0.36
N VAL A 22 7.39 1.98 -0.42
CA VAL A 22 8.20 2.39 0.74
C VAL A 22 7.93 3.84 1.14
N ILE A 23 7.60 4.69 0.18
CA ILE A 23 7.19 6.07 0.46
C ILE A 23 5.74 6.19 0.03
N PRO A 24 4.78 6.06 0.96
CA PRO A 24 3.37 6.11 0.59
C PRO A 24 3.03 7.40 -0.15
N LEU A 25 2.20 7.28 -1.16
CA LEU A 25 1.77 8.35 -2.04
C LEU A 25 2.88 8.88 -2.94
N ILE A 26 3.96 9.40 -2.38
CA ILE A 26 5.04 10.01 -3.17
C ILE A 26 5.70 8.97 -4.07
N GLY A 27 6.06 7.81 -3.52
CA GLY A 27 6.63 6.74 -4.30
C GLY A 27 5.67 6.23 -5.36
N GLY A 28 4.39 6.14 -5.02
CA GLY A 28 3.37 5.72 -5.97
C GLY A 28 3.22 6.70 -7.12
N VAL A 29 3.19 7.99 -6.82
CA VAL A 29 3.09 9.02 -7.86
C VAL A 29 4.31 8.98 -8.77
N LEU A 30 5.51 8.82 -8.18
CA LEU A 30 6.73 8.72 -8.97
C LEU A 30 6.69 7.51 -9.91
N ALA A 31 6.24 6.37 -9.41
CA ALA A 31 6.18 5.17 -10.24
C ALA A 31 5.18 5.36 -11.38
N LEU A 32 4.02 5.95 -11.10
CA LEU A 32 3.03 6.19 -12.13
C LEU A 32 3.51 7.18 -13.17
N ALA A 33 4.26 8.18 -12.74
CA ALA A 33 4.74 9.23 -13.65
C ALA A 33 5.93 8.77 -14.47
N LEU A 34 6.86 8.04 -13.85
CA LEU A 34 8.12 7.70 -14.49
C LEU A 34 8.14 6.31 -15.14
N LYS A 35 7.36 5.39 -14.61
CA LYS A 35 7.36 4.00 -15.09
C LYS A 35 5.93 3.49 -15.28
N PRO A 36 5.13 4.14 -16.12
CA PRO A 36 3.74 3.69 -16.32
C PRO A 36 3.65 2.35 -17.06
N ASN A 37 4.73 1.90 -17.68
CA ASN A 37 4.75 0.62 -18.41
C ASN A 37 5.02 -0.56 -17.49
N TYR A 38 5.49 -0.32 -16.30
CA TYR A 38 5.81 -1.39 -15.36
C TYR A 38 4.54 -1.76 -14.59
N LYS A 39 3.84 -2.79 -15.04
CA LYS A 39 2.58 -3.19 -14.42
C LYS A 39 2.72 -3.47 -12.94
N TYR A 40 3.80 -4.13 -12.54
CA TYR A 40 4.04 -4.42 -11.13
C TYR A 40 4.19 -3.13 -10.31
N ALA A 41 4.97 -2.20 -10.83
CA ALA A 41 5.15 -0.91 -10.15
C ALA A 41 3.84 -0.12 -10.09
N VAL A 42 3.05 -0.15 -11.17
CA VAL A 42 1.77 0.54 -11.20
C VAL A 42 0.81 -0.08 -10.19
N TYR A 43 0.78 -1.40 -10.11
CA TYR A 43 -0.05 -2.09 -9.13
C TYR A 43 0.28 -1.63 -7.71
N TRP A 44 1.57 -1.66 -7.37
CA TRP A 44 2.01 -1.24 -6.04
C TRP A 44 1.82 0.26 -5.83
N ALA A 45 1.86 1.04 -6.91
CA ALA A 45 1.60 2.48 -6.83
C ALA A 45 0.16 2.74 -6.39
N TYR A 46 -0.79 2.03 -6.97
CA TYR A 46 -2.19 2.18 -6.55
C TYR A 46 -2.39 1.70 -5.12
N LEU A 47 -1.72 0.61 -4.71
CA LEU A 47 -1.77 0.18 -3.33
C LEU A 47 -1.18 1.24 -2.41
N SER A 48 -0.11 1.91 -2.83
CA SER A 48 0.54 2.95 -2.05
C SER A 48 -0.38 4.15 -1.83
N VAL A 49 -1.03 4.61 -2.90
CA VAL A 49 -1.98 5.72 -2.79
C VAL A 49 -3.14 5.32 -1.88
N SER A 50 -3.64 4.10 -2.04
CA SER A 50 -4.70 3.57 -1.21
C SER A 50 -4.28 3.50 0.27
N PHE A 51 -3.05 3.05 0.51
CA PHE A 51 -2.52 2.98 1.86
C PHE A 51 -2.43 4.38 2.49
N PHE A 52 -2.03 5.37 1.70
CA PHE A 52 -1.99 6.75 2.17
C PHE A 52 -3.39 7.22 2.58
N ILE A 53 -4.42 6.87 1.81
CA ILE A 53 -5.81 7.19 2.15
C ILE A 53 -6.18 6.52 3.47
N VAL A 54 -5.79 5.27 3.67
CA VAL A 54 -6.05 4.54 4.91
C VAL A 54 -5.34 5.22 6.08
N ILE A 55 -4.11 5.68 5.87
CA ILE A 55 -3.37 6.40 6.93
C ILE A 55 -4.14 7.65 7.34
N ILE A 56 -4.59 8.44 6.37
CA ILE A 56 -5.35 9.65 6.66
C ILE A 56 -6.64 9.30 7.39
N GLY A 57 -7.36 8.29 6.91
CA GLY A 57 -8.61 7.86 7.55
C GLY A 57 -8.39 7.43 9.00
N GLY A 58 -7.32 6.67 9.25
CA GLY A 58 -7.01 6.23 10.61
C GLY A 58 -6.75 7.39 11.55
N TRP A 59 -5.99 8.38 11.08
CA TRP A 59 -5.69 9.53 11.93
C TRP A 59 -6.89 10.46 12.10
N VAL A 60 -7.80 10.51 11.12
CA VAL A 60 -9.05 11.24 11.28
C VAL A 60 -9.89 10.59 12.38
N VAL A 61 -9.96 9.26 12.41
CA VAL A 61 -10.69 8.56 13.48
C VAL A 61 -10.09 8.89 14.85
N VAL A 62 -8.76 8.86 14.95
CA VAL A 62 -8.09 9.21 16.21
C VAL A 62 -8.44 10.64 16.62
N PHE A 63 -8.43 11.56 15.67
CA PHE A 63 -8.76 12.96 15.94
C PHE A 63 -10.19 13.09 16.45
N VAL A 64 -11.14 12.38 15.83
CA VAL A 64 -12.54 12.43 16.24
C VAL A 64 -12.69 11.97 17.69
N PHE A 65 -11.98 10.91 18.09
CA PHE A 65 -12.03 10.46 19.47
C PHE A 65 -11.46 11.51 20.43
N SER A 66 -10.48 12.29 19.97
CA SER A 66 -9.85 13.29 20.84
C SER A 66 -10.80 14.43 21.21
N ILE A 67 -11.88 14.60 20.44
CA ILE A 67 -12.85 15.68 20.69
C ILE A 67 -13.78 15.33 21.86
N ILE A 68 -13.92 14.06 22.21
CA ILE A 68 -14.82 13.64 23.28
C ILE A 68 -14.32 14.22 24.60
N PRO A 69 -15.19 14.96 25.36
CA PRO A 69 -14.76 15.55 26.64
C PRO A 69 -14.46 14.47 27.66
N LEU A 70 -13.59 14.81 28.60
CA LEU A 70 -13.20 14.00 29.75
C LEU A 70 -12.32 12.81 29.39
N ILE A 71 -12.81 11.89 28.55
CA ILE A 71 -12.07 10.66 28.24
C ILE A 71 -11.45 10.70 26.85
N GLY A 72 -11.67 11.79 26.10
CA GLY A 72 -11.22 11.85 24.70
C GLY A 72 -9.72 11.71 24.55
N HIS A 73 -8.94 12.34 25.41
CA HIS A 73 -7.49 12.26 25.31
C HIS A 73 -6.99 10.83 25.56
N MET A 74 -7.58 10.13 26.53
CA MET A 74 -7.20 8.77 26.83
C MET A 74 -7.56 7.85 25.67
N LEU A 75 -8.80 7.96 25.16
CA LEU A 75 -9.24 7.15 24.03
C LEU A 75 -8.41 7.43 22.79
N SER A 76 -8.13 8.71 22.51
CA SER A 76 -7.36 9.10 21.37
C SER A 76 -5.92 8.56 21.45
N PHE A 77 -5.32 8.57 22.64
CA PHE A 77 -3.99 8.03 22.84
C PHE A 77 -3.97 6.52 22.54
N ILE A 78 -4.94 5.79 23.13
CA ILE A 78 -5.02 4.34 22.92
C ILE A 78 -5.26 4.01 21.45
N MET A 79 -6.21 4.69 20.83
CA MET A 79 -6.49 4.48 19.40
C MET A 79 -5.29 4.85 18.53
N GLY A 80 -4.59 5.93 18.90
CA GLY A 80 -3.41 6.35 18.16
C GLY A 80 -2.31 5.31 18.20
N VAL A 81 -2.10 4.69 19.36
CA VAL A 81 -1.11 3.62 19.47
C VAL A 81 -1.52 2.43 18.61
N ILE A 82 -2.79 2.03 18.68
CA ILE A 82 -3.27 0.88 17.92
C ILE A 82 -3.16 1.16 16.42
N VAL A 83 -3.63 2.32 15.98
CA VAL A 83 -3.57 2.68 14.55
C VAL A 83 -2.13 2.79 14.08
N GLY A 84 -1.28 3.44 14.87
CA GLY A 84 0.13 3.61 14.51
C GLY A 84 0.86 2.28 14.36
N ILE A 85 0.67 1.39 15.34
CA ILE A 85 1.33 0.08 15.28
C ILE A 85 0.76 -0.74 14.12
N GLY A 86 -0.56 -0.71 13.93
CA GLY A 86 -1.17 -1.45 12.83
C GLY A 86 -0.68 -0.97 11.48
N LEU A 87 -0.62 0.34 11.27
CA LEU A 87 -0.14 0.90 10.01
C LEU A 87 1.33 0.58 9.79
N LEU A 88 2.13 0.63 10.86
CA LEU A 88 3.54 0.28 10.76
C LEU A 88 3.74 -1.16 10.33
N ILE A 89 2.97 -2.07 10.94
CA ILE A 89 3.05 -3.49 10.59
C ILE A 89 2.66 -3.71 9.12
N VAL A 90 1.58 -3.07 8.68
CA VAL A 90 1.13 -3.19 7.29
C VAL A 90 2.21 -2.65 6.34
N TRP A 91 2.82 -1.54 6.69
CA TRP A 91 3.87 -0.94 5.88
C TRP A 91 5.06 -1.89 5.74
N ILE A 92 5.50 -2.48 6.85
CA ILE A 92 6.64 -3.42 6.83
C ILE A 92 6.29 -4.67 6.02
N ILE A 93 5.09 -5.21 6.21
CA ILE A 93 4.66 -6.37 5.44
C ILE A 93 4.65 -6.03 3.94
N GLY A 94 4.17 -4.83 3.59
CA GLY A 94 4.16 -4.40 2.21
C GLY A 94 5.55 -4.31 1.61
N ILE A 95 6.53 -3.83 2.38
CA ILE A 95 7.91 -3.78 1.92
C ILE A 95 8.40 -5.18 1.57
N LEU A 96 8.19 -6.13 2.46
CA LEU A 96 8.61 -7.50 2.22
C LEU A 96 7.89 -8.12 1.02
N ARG A 97 6.59 -7.89 0.91
CA ARG A 97 5.82 -8.43 -0.20
C ARG A 97 6.23 -7.85 -1.54
N SER A 98 6.53 -6.55 -1.59
CA SER A 98 6.93 -5.93 -2.84
C SER A 98 8.27 -6.48 -3.33
N LEU A 99 9.17 -6.80 -2.42
CA LEU A 99 10.47 -7.36 -2.78
C LEU A 99 10.38 -8.84 -3.18
N GLU A 100 9.31 -9.52 -2.76
CA GLU A 100 9.10 -10.92 -3.10
C GLU A 100 8.40 -11.11 -4.45
N VAL A 101 8.13 -10.04 -5.15
CA VAL A 101 7.34 -10.09 -6.39
C VAL A 101 5.97 -10.70 -6.09
N ASN A 102 5.28 -10.08 -5.15
CA ASN A 102 3.99 -10.55 -4.70
C ASN A 102 2.90 -9.53 -5.08
N TRP A 103 1.84 -10.02 -5.72
CA TRP A 103 0.69 -9.19 -6.06
C TRP A 103 -0.25 -9.19 -4.85
N TRP A 104 0.18 -8.53 -3.79
CA TRP A 104 -0.48 -8.55 -2.50
C TRP A 104 -1.84 -7.86 -2.55
N ARG A 105 -2.80 -8.44 -1.89
CA ARG A 105 -4.17 -7.93 -1.85
C ARG A 105 -4.62 -7.69 -0.41
N PRO A 106 -4.07 -6.66 0.25
CA PRO A 106 -4.52 -6.37 1.62
C PRO A 106 -6.00 -5.96 1.59
N PRO A 107 -6.83 -6.46 2.53
CA PRO A 107 -8.28 -6.35 2.41
C PRO A 107 -8.81 -4.95 2.15
N LEU A 108 -8.53 -4.00 3.01
CA LEU A 108 -9.07 -2.66 2.83
C LEU A 108 -8.31 -1.87 1.78
N ILE A 109 -7.00 -1.99 1.80
CA ILE A 109 -6.13 -1.24 0.91
C ILE A 109 -6.39 -1.62 -0.55
N TYR A 110 -6.52 -2.91 -0.80
CA TYR A 110 -6.78 -3.38 -2.15
C TYR A 110 -8.16 -2.93 -2.64
N ASP A 111 -9.15 -2.94 -1.76
CA ASP A 111 -10.50 -2.50 -2.12
C ASP A 111 -10.51 -1.03 -2.54
N ILE A 112 -9.80 -0.17 -1.80
CA ILE A 112 -9.69 1.24 -2.16
C ILE A 112 -8.93 1.39 -3.48
N ALA A 113 -7.86 0.62 -3.65
CA ALA A 113 -7.09 0.68 -4.88
C ALA A 113 -7.94 0.29 -6.10
N LYS A 114 -8.85 -0.67 -5.95
CA LYS A 114 -9.76 -1.06 -7.02
C LYS A 114 -10.76 0.05 -7.35
N ILE A 115 -11.13 0.84 -6.35
CA ILE A 115 -11.99 1.98 -6.60
C ILE A 115 -11.24 3.02 -7.44
N LEU A 116 -9.96 3.21 -7.15
CA LEU A 116 -9.13 4.15 -7.89
C LEU A 116 -8.87 3.66 -9.32
N ASN A 117 -8.73 2.35 -9.49
CA ASN A 117 -8.51 1.77 -10.80
C ASN A 117 -9.25 0.44 -10.90
N PRO A 118 -10.45 0.41 -11.50
CA PRO A 118 -11.24 -0.82 -11.59
C PRO A 118 -10.55 -1.94 -12.37
N ARG A 119 -9.54 -1.61 -13.17
CA ARG A 119 -8.81 -2.62 -13.94
C ARG A 119 -7.59 -3.17 -13.21
N LEU A 120 -7.46 -2.85 -11.93
CA LEU A 120 -6.27 -3.23 -11.19
C LEU A 120 -6.04 -4.75 -11.19
N GLU A 121 -7.12 -5.53 -11.15
CA GLU A 121 -7.01 -6.99 -11.18
C GLU A 121 -6.37 -7.49 -12.45
N GLU A 122 -6.52 -6.76 -13.55
CA GLU A 122 -5.94 -7.18 -14.83
C GLU A 122 -4.43 -7.10 -14.84
N TYR A 123 -3.86 -6.36 -13.91
CA TYR A 123 -2.41 -6.24 -13.79
C TYR A 123 -1.80 -7.46 -13.11
N ILE A 124 -2.60 -8.21 -12.38
CA ILE A 124 -2.09 -9.33 -11.60
C ILE A 124 -1.81 -10.49 -12.53
N VAL A 125 -0.55 -10.95 -12.51
CA VAL A 125 -0.15 -12.11 -13.28
C VAL A 125 -0.45 -13.34 -12.46
N LYS A 126 -1.36 -14.19 -12.95
CA LYS A 126 -1.73 -15.40 -12.22
C LYS A 126 -0.80 -16.52 -12.59
N PRO A 127 -0.33 -17.28 -11.59
CA PRO A 127 0.45 -18.48 -11.90
C PRO A 127 -0.46 -19.50 -12.59
N THR A 128 0.06 -20.15 -13.56
CA THR A 128 -0.70 -21.15 -14.30
C THR A 128 -0.36 -22.56 -13.85
#